data_b80e228848d5da9e5fac34bd6e3e6680
#
_entry.id   b80e228848d5da9e5fac34bd6e3e6680
#
_cell.length_a   1.000
_cell.length_b   1.000
_cell.length_c   1.000
_cell.angle_alpha   90.00
_cell.angle_beta   90.00
_cell.angle_gamma   90.00
#
_symmetry.space_group_name_H-M   'P 1'
#
loop_
_entity.id
_entity.type
_entity.pdbx_description
1 polymer ?
#
loop_
_entity_poly.entity_id
_entity_poly.type
_entity_poly.pdbx_seq_one_letter_code
_entity_poly.pdbx_strand_id
1 'polypeptide(L)'
;RLISTRLLHDWKLGYIKVSKNKSKACPNEYSLQYLPDGVIRKIESGDLEVIGRENDLPTLKLGKNETVGSDIPTIWTEKDFFTTKGSSYVRNIFGDKRFPYPKPLEFIVELLRASTSDNSLIVDFFAGSGTTGEATMLLNKETRGNRRFILCTNNENGICREVTYERIKRVIDKEGYTASIKYYRVDYVPVSERMYYEYADELLSHIRELVELENGVNFTGNAEIGIVLTEDELDNFVTNADDFAKCKKLYMGHDLLPTEEQEQIIKAHGIEISIIPDYYYRDLQEV
;
A
#
# COMPACT_ATOMS: atom_id res chain seq x y z
N ARG A 1 13.55 -2.37 32.70
CA ARG A 1 13.81 -1.64 31.43
C ARG A 1 14.21 -2.66 30.39
N LEU A 2 13.48 -2.70 29.28
CA LEU A 2 13.82 -3.51 28.09
C LEU A 2 15.14 -2.99 27.54
N ILE A 3 16.15 -3.87 27.48
CA ILE A 3 17.40 -3.59 26.78
C ILE A 3 17.08 -3.65 25.30
N SER A 4 17.47 -2.65 24.52
CA SER A 4 17.25 -2.67 23.07
C SER A 4 17.93 -3.91 22.47
N THR A 5 17.34 -4.48 21.41
CA THR A 5 17.90 -5.65 20.71
C THR A 5 19.33 -5.42 20.26
N ARG A 6 19.69 -4.18 19.91
CA ARG A 6 21.05 -3.76 19.55
C ARG A 6 22.02 -3.86 20.72
N LEU A 7 21.66 -3.33 21.90
CA LEU A 7 22.49 -3.44 23.10
C LEU A 7 22.68 -4.88 23.55
N LEU A 8 21.64 -5.71 23.41
CA LEU A 8 21.74 -7.12 23.70
C LEU A 8 22.67 -7.86 22.71
N HIS A 9 22.63 -7.48 21.43
CA HIS A 9 23.54 -8.00 20.42
C HIS A 9 24.99 -7.65 20.73
N ASP A 10 25.27 -6.36 20.99
CA ASP A 10 26.60 -5.87 21.33
C ASP A 10 27.16 -6.50 22.62
N TRP A 11 26.28 -6.78 23.56
CA TRP A 11 26.66 -7.51 24.79
C TRP A 11 27.02 -8.97 24.50
N LYS A 12 26.26 -9.65 23.65
CA LYS A 12 26.57 -11.02 23.21
C LYS A 12 27.89 -11.12 22.45
N LEU A 13 28.26 -10.08 21.72
CA LEU A 13 29.54 -9.97 21.02
C LEU A 13 30.70 -9.58 21.95
N GLY A 14 30.45 -9.32 23.23
CA GLY A 14 31.48 -8.92 24.18
C GLY A 14 31.96 -7.46 24.01
N TYR A 15 31.25 -6.63 23.30
CA TYR A 15 31.57 -5.22 23.10
C TYR A 15 31.15 -4.33 24.28
N ILE A 16 30.29 -4.82 25.12
CA ILE A 16 29.72 -4.10 26.26
C ILE A 16 29.93 -4.89 27.54
N LYS A 17 30.31 -4.23 28.61
CA LYS A 17 30.31 -4.76 29.98
C LYS A 17 29.27 -4.05 30.83
N VAL A 18 28.71 -4.79 31.78
CA VAL A 18 27.89 -4.22 32.86
C VAL A 18 28.80 -3.82 34.02
N SER A 19 28.67 -2.58 34.46
CA SER A 19 29.40 -2.11 35.64
C SER A 19 28.46 -1.48 36.66
N LYS A 20 28.78 -1.65 37.92
CA LYS A 20 28.04 -1.03 39.03
C LYS A 20 28.41 0.44 39.12
N ASN A 21 27.41 1.32 39.15
CA ASN A 21 27.65 2.75 39.33
C ASN A 21 28.17 3.03 40.73
N LYS A 22 29.29 3.74 40.79
CA LYS A 22 29.92 4.18 42.05
C LYS A 22 29.35 5.51 42.57
N SER A 23 28.70 6.27 41.71
CA SER A 23 28.16 7.59 42.02
C SER A 23 26.74 7.47 42.61
N LYS A 24 26.54 8.07 43.79
CA LYS A 24 25.24 8.17 44.44
C LYS A 24 24.28 9.11 43.69
N ALA A 25 24.77 9.95 42.79
CA ALA A 25 23.98 10.85 41.97
C ALA A 25 23.33 10.13 40.75
N CYS A 26 23.80 8.93 40.41
CA CYS A 26 23.25 8.19 39.31
C CYS A 26 22.00 7.39 39.76
N PRO A 27 20.84 7.59 39.16
CA PRO A 27 19.60 6.91 39.56
C PRO A 27 19.60 5.40 39.23
N ASN A 28 20.55 4.93 38.44
CA ASN A 28 20.65 3.50 38.06
C ASN A 28 21.83 2.84 38.83
N GLU A 29 21.55 1.69 39.44
CA GLU A 29 22.58 0.92 40.15
C GLU A 29 23.67 0.37 39.21
N TYR A 30 23.33 0.09 37.96
CA TYR A 30 24.21 -0.47 36.95
C TYR A 30 24.20 0.38 35.69
N SER A 31 25.33 0.43 34.99
CA SER A 31 25.46 1.04 33.66
C SER A 31 26.11 0.07 32.69
N LEU A 32 25.78 0.26 31.41
CA LEU A 32 26.44 -0.43 30.31
C LEU A 32 27.58 0.42 29.79
N GLN A 33 28.77 -0.17 29.65
CA GLN A 33 29.94 0.51 29.13
C GLN A 33 30.52 -0.27 27.94
N TYR A 34 30.71 0.43 26.82
CA TYR A 34 31.43 -0.15 25.70
C TYR A 34 32.92 -0.33 26.04
N LEU A 35 33.46 -1.46 25.65
CA LEU A 35 34.87 -1.73 25.70
C LEU A 35 35.60 -1.02 24.54
N PRO A 36 36.87 -0.64 24.67
CA PRO A 36 37.63 0.08 23.64
C PRO A 36 37.56 -0.60 22.27
N ASP A 37 37.74 -1.92 22.21
CA ASP A 37 37.70 -2.69 20.98
C ASP A 37 36.30 -2.67 20.33
N GLY A 38 35.24 -2.66 21.12
CA GLY A 38 33.88 -2.51 20.64
C GLY A 38 33.59 -1.15 20.04
N VAL A 39 34.19 -0.08 20.63
CA VAL A 39 34.08 1.29 20.10
C VAL A 39 34.82 1.39 18.76
N ILE A 40 36.05 0.88 18.68
CA ILE A 40 36.87 0.92 17.46
C ILE A 40 36.12 0.22 16.32
N ARG A 41 35.61 -0.99 16.53
CA ARG A 41 34.85 -1.74 15.52
C ARG A 41 33.59 -1.00 15.06
N LYS A 42 32.92 -0.28 15.96
CA LYS A 42 31.75 0.53 15.61
C LYS A 42 32.14 1.80 14.82
N ILE A 43 33.32 2.35 15.02
CA ILE A 43 33.84 3.44 14.18
C ILE A 43 34.21 2.90 12.80
N GLU A 44 34.89 1.77 12.74
CA GLU A 44 35.24 1.09 11.47
C GLU A 44 34.02 0.66 10.64
N SER A 45 32.94 0.24 11.30
CA SER A 45 31.69 -0.10 10.63
C SER A 45 30.81 1.11 10.25
N GLY A 46 31.18 2.31 10.63
CA GLY A 46 30.39 3.53 10.42
C GLY A 46 29.23 3.72 11.40
N ASP A 47 29.10 2.85 12.39
CA ASP A 47 28.04 2.95 13.42
C ASP A 47 28.28 4.07 14.44
N LEU A 48 29.52 4.51 14.58
CA LEU A 48 29.94 5.63 15.42
C LEU A 48 30.83 6.58 14.62
N GLU A 49 30.56 7.87 14.72
CA GLU A 49 31.34 8.94 14.11
C GLU A 49 32.02 9.78 15.19
N VAL A 50 33.29 10.10 14.98
CA VAL A 50 34.01 11.04 15.84
C VAL A 50 33.75 12.46 15.34
N ILE A 51 32.91 13.21 16.06
CA ILE A 51 32.48 14.56 15.67
C ILE A 51 33.31 15.70 16.25
N GLY A 52 34.25 15.40 17.13
CA GLY A 52 35.11 16.41 17.77
C GLY A 52 35.88 15.85 18.96
N ARG A 53 36.51 16.73 19.67
CA ARG A 53 37.18 16.42 20.93
C ARG A 53 36.78 17.45 21.98
N GLU A 54 36.46 16.99 23.17
CA GLU A 54 36.19 17.80 24.34
C GLU A 54 37.09 17.32 25.48
N ASN A 55 37.92 18.21 26.05
CA ASN A 55 38.88 17.87 27.08
C ASN A 55 39.81 16.68 26.71
N ASP A 56 40.33 16.69 25.48
CA ASP A 56 41.16 15.62 24.88
C ASP A 56 40.46 14.25 24.68
N LEU A 57 39.21 14.15 25.03
CA LEU A 57 38.40 12.94 24.78
C LEU A 57 37.63 13.07 23.47
N PRO A 58 37.56 12.01 22.65
CA PRO A 58 36.75 12.04 21.42
C PRO A 58 35.26 12.10 21.75
N THR A 59 34.57 13.07 21.18
CA THR A 59 33.11 13.14 21.22
C THR A 59 32.57 12.25 20.12
N LEU A 60 31.81 11.22 20.51
CA LEU A 60 31.25 10.22 19.60
C LEU A 60 29.76 10.50 19.35
N LYS A 61 29.38 10.51 18.10
CA LYS A 61 28.00 10.52 17.67
C LYS A 61 27.64 9.15 17.11
N LEU A 62 26.52 8.58 17.54
CA LEU A 62 25.97 7.40 16.90
C LEU A 62 25.73 7.74 15.43
N GLY A 63 26.44 7.05 14.56
CA GLY A 63 26.15 7.11 13.13
C GLY A 63 24.69 6.71 12.93
N LYS A 64 23.92 7.57 12.29
CA LYS A 64 22.63 7.16 11.76
C LYS A 64 22.96 6.28 10.56
N ASN A 65 23.01 4.97 10.75
CA ASN A 65 22.75 4.08 9.62
C ASN A 65 21.35 4.42 9.14
N GLU A 66 21.24 4.97 7.96
CA GLU A 66 19.97 5.36 7.31
C GLU A 66 18.97 4.19 7.17
N THR A 67 19.43 2.98 7.46
CA THR A 67 18.64 1.74 7.38
C THR A 67 18.02 1.29 8.71
N VAL A 68 18.31 1.93 9.83
CA VAL A 68 17.65 1.63 11.10
C VAL A 68 16.55 2.66 11.34
N GLY A 69 15.38 2.39 10.80
CA GLY A 69 14.17 3.10 11.20
C GLY A 69 14.01 3.02 12.72
N SER A 70 13.47 4.05 13.34
CA SER A 70 13.08 3.99 14.75
C SER A 70 12.05 2.88 14.91
N ASP A 71 12.19 2.06 15.96
CA ASP A 71 11.16 1.08 16.32
C ASP A 71 9.81 1.81 16.46
N ILE A 72 8.75 1.21 15.89
CA ILE A 72 7.40 1.75 16.02
C ILE A 72 7.00 1.61 17.49
N PRO A 73 6.60 2.70 18.16
CA PRO A 73 6.18 2.61 19.54
C PRO A 73 4.88 1.79 19.67
N THR A 74 4.77 1.00 20.71
CA THR A 74 3.54 0.23 21.00
C THR A 74 2.41 1.10 21.55
N ILE A 75 2.72 2.31 22.01
CA ILE A 75 1.77 3.30 22.51
C ILE A 75 2.06 4.62 21.79
N TRP A 76 1.05 5.15 21.15
CA TRP A 76 1.07 6.39 20.40
C TRP A 76 0.29 7.46 21.16
N THR A 77 0.98 8.49 21.63
CA THR A 77 0.44 9.50 22.53
C THR A 77 0.33 10.90 21.90
N GLU A 78 0.70 11.03 20.65
CA GLU A 78 0.66 12.26 19.89
C GLU A 78 -0.80 12.73 19.73
N LYS A 79 -1.02 14.03 19.88
CA LYS A 79 -2.36 14.63 19.81
C LYS A 79 -3.05 14.41 18.45
N ASP A 80 -2.27 14.25 17.39
CA ASP A 80 -2.77 14.07 16.04
C ASP A 80 -3.38 12.68 15.81
N PHE A 81 -3.08 11.73 16.68
CA PHE A 81 -3.65 10.37 16.65
C PHE A 81 -4.96 10.24 17.46
N PHE A 82 -5.44 11.32 18.08
CA PHE A 82 -6.68 11.24 18.84
C PHE A 82 -7.91 11.18 17.92
N THR A 83 -8.87 10.34 18.29
CA THR A 83 -10.10 10.11 17.51
C THR A 83 -10.92 11.40 17.27
N THR A 84 -10.80 12.40 18.14
CA THR A 84 -11.41 13.71 17.96
C THR A 84 -10.92 14.44 16.71
N LYS A 85 -9.66 14.22 16.29
CA LYS A 85 -9.11 14.77 15.06
C LYS A 85 -9.80 14.20 13.84
N GLY A 86 -10.00 12.87 13.79
CA GLY A 86 -10.74 12.23 12.71
C GLY A 86 -12.16 12.81 12.56
N SER A 87 -12.89 12.98 13.65
CA SER A 87 -14.24 13.55 13.64
C SER A 87 -14.28 14.99 13.15
N SER A 88 -13.33 15.81 13.59
CA SER A 88 -13.20 17.20 13.13
C SER A 88 -12.85 17.26 11.65
N TYR A 89 -11.95 16.39 11.21
CA TYR A 89 -11.51 16.31 9.82
C TYR A 89 -12.66 15.95 8.86
N VAL A 90 -13.42 14.90 9.17
CA VAL A 90 -14.59 14.48 8.37
C VAL A 90 -15.65 15.60 8.33
N ARG A 91 -15.89 16.28 9.46
CA ARG A 91 -16.80 17.44 9.48
C ARG A 91 -16.32 18.56 8.56
N ASN A 92 -15.03 18.80 8.46
CA ASN A 92 -14.48 19.83 7.56
C ASN A 92 -14.62 19.46 6.08
N ILE A 93 -14.63 18.15 5.75
CA ILE A 93 -14.85 17.70 4.36
C ILE A 93 -16.31 17.82 3.97
N PHE A 94 -17.23 17.45 4.85
CA PHE A 94 -18.65 17.33 4.54
C PHE A 94 -19.52 18.49 5.01
N GLY A 95 -19.05 19.25 5.98
CA GLY A 95 -19.83 20.29 6.65
C GLY A 95 -20.71 19.76 7.81
N ASP A 96 -20.83 18.45 7.95
CA ASP A 96 -21.69 17.78 8.94
C ASP A 96 -20.98 16.59 9.62
N LYS A 97 -21.65 15.98 10.61
CA LYS A 97 -21.19 14.78 11.31
C LYS A 97 -21.82 13.52 10.71
N ARG A 98 -21.55 13.25 9.42
CA ARG A 98 -22.18 12.10 8.76
C ARG A 98 -21.53 10.73 9.04
N PHE A 99 -20.37 10.72 9.72
CA PHE A 99 -19.75 9.48 10.21
C PHE A 99 -19.32 9.64 11.66
N PRO A 100 -19.71 8.70 12.57
CA PRO A 100 -19.57 8.92 14.01
C PRO A 100 -18.14 8.77 14.55
N TYR A 101 -17.36 7.80 14.00
CA TYR A 101 -16.05 7.41 14.56
C TYR A 101 -14.95 7.26 13.50
N PRO A 102 -14.65 8.30 12.70
CA PRO A 102 -13.59 8.22 11.72
C PRO A 102 -12.23 8.12 12.42
N LYS A 103 -11.35 7.31 11.87
CA LYS A 103 -9.96 7.23 12.34
C LYS A 103 -9.22 8.52 11.99
N PRO A 104 -8.26 8.96 12.81
CA PRO A 104 -7.37 10.08 12.46
C PRO A 104 -6.55 9.75 11.22
N LEU A 105 -6.41 10.71 10.32
CA LEU A 105 -5.68 10.52 9.06
C LEU A 105 -4.19 10.21 9.33
N GLU A 106 -3.56 11.00 10.18
CA GLU A 106 -2.15 10.91 10.55
C GLU A 106 -1.80 9.54 11.14
N PHE A 107 -2.70 8.97 11.96
CA PHE A 107 -2.52 7.64 12.52
C PHE A 107 -2.44 6.56 11.44
N ILE A 108 -3.33 6.60 10.46
CA ILE A 108 -3.33 5.63 9.36
C ILE A 108 -2.14 5.87 8.43
N VAL A 109 -1.75 7.12 8.19
CA VAL A 109 -0.54 7.43 7.41
C VAL A 109 0.70 6.80 8.03
N GLU A 110 0.90 6.94 9.34
CA GLU A 110 2.06 6.34 10.02
C GLU A 110 2.01 4.81 10.02
N LEU A 111 0.84 4.19 10.17
CA LEU A 111 0.70 2.74 10.01
C LEU A 111 1.09 2.28 8.61
N LEU A 112 0.63 2.97 7.57
CA LEU A 112 0.97 2.64 6.18
C LEU A 112 2.44 2.89 5.88
N ARG A 113 3.02 3.98 6.38
CA ARG A 113 4.45 4.29 6.25
C ARG A 113 5.32 3.18 6.81
N ALA A 114 4.91 2.62 7.94
CA ALA A 114 5.65 1.58 8.64
C ALA A 114 5.47 0.17 8.03
N SER A 115 4.36 -0.07 7.34
CA SER A 115 3.96 -1.42 6.91
C SER A 115 3.96 -1.65 5.40
N THR A 116 4.14 -0.59 4.59
CA THR A 116 4.02 -0.69 3.13
C THR A 116 5.23 -0.14 2.39
N SER A 117 5.56 -0.75 1.26
CA SER A 117 6.51 -0.20 0.28
C SER A 117 5.79 0.72 -0.73
N ASP A 118 6.57 1.44 -1.56
CA ASP A 118 6.03 2.46 -2.47
C ASP A 118 5.07 1.94 -3.55
N ASN A 119 5.06 0.64 -3.83
CA ASN A 119 4.21 0.01 -4.86
C ASN A 119 3.18 -0.97 -4.27
N SER A 120 2.94 -0.95 -2.97
CA SER A 120 2.02 -1.88 -2.31
C SER A 120 0.58 -1.69 -2.74
N LEU A 121 -0.17 -2.79 -2.80
CA LEU A 121 -1.63 -2.79 -2.84
C LEU A 121 -2.16 -2.91 -1.40
N ILE A 122 -2.97 -1.95 -0.99
CA ILE A 122 -3.56 -1.86 0.35
C ILE A 122 -5.03 -2.25 0.26
N VAL A 123 -5.44 -3.23 1.05
CA VAL A 123 -6.83 -3.69 1.10
C VAL A 123 -7.40 -3.43 2.48
N ASP A 124 -8.52 -2.70 2.54
CA ASP A 124 -9.25 -2.41 3.77
C ASP A 124 -10.68 -2.95 3.66
N PHE A 125 -10.97 -4.03 4.38
CA PHE A 125 -12.28 -4.70 4.36
C PHE A 125 -13.35 -3.98 5.17
N PHE A 126 -12.98 -2.97 5.95
CA PHE A 126 -13.90 -2.20 6.81
C PHE A 126 -13.62 -0.70 6.68
N ALA A 127 -13.61 -0.22 5.44
CA ALA A 127 -13.15 1.13 5.08
C ALA A 127 -13.87 2.26 5.83
N GLY A 128 -15.09 2.04 6.30
CA GLY A 128 -15.85 3.00 7.11
C GLY A 128 -15.92 4.37 6.44
N SER A 129 -15.20 5.36 6.97
CA SER A 129 -15.16 6.70 6.38
C SER A 129 -14.12 6.87 5.25
N GLY A 130 -13.40 5.82 4.85
CA GLY A 130 -12.40 5.88 3.76
C GLY A 130 -11.05 6.50 4.16
N THR A 131 -10.72 6.52 5.45
CA THR A 131 -9.45 7.12 5.92
C THR A 131 -8.22 6.46 5.29
N THR A 132 -8.26 5.14 5.11
CA THR A 132 -7.16 4.37 4.51
C THR A 132 -6.86 4.80 3.07
N GLY A 133 -7.88 5.06 2.26
CA GLY A 133 -7.69 5.53 0.89
C GLY A 133 -7.03 6.90 0.84
N GLU A 134 -7.50 7.85 1.66
CA GLU A 134 -6.89 9.17 1.74
C GLU A 134 -5.45 9.12 2.28
N ALA A 135 -5.19 8.32 3.32
CA ALA A 135 -3.85 8.12 3.85
C ALA A 135 -2.88 7.56 2.80
N THR A 136 -3.36 6.64 1.96
CA THR A 136 -2.58 6.08 0.84
C THR A 136 -2.20 7.18 -0.17
N MET A 137 -3.15 8.02 -0.56
CA MET A 137 -2.90 9.12 -1.50
C MET A 137 -1.95 10.18 -0.92
N LEU A 138 -2.13 10.53 0.36
CA LEU A 138 -1.24 11.46 1.05
C LEU A 138 0.19 10.90 1.11
N LEU A 139 0.35 9.64 1.49
CA LEU A 139 1.65 9.00 1.57
C LEU A 139 2.33 8.91 0.18
N ASN A 140 1.57 8.61 -0.89
CA ASN A 140 2.10 8.65 -2.25
C ASN A 140 2.60 10.04 -2.64
N LYS A 141 1.85 11.10 -2.29
CA LYS A 141 2.27 12.48 -2.55
C LYS A 141 3.57 12.84 -1.83
N GLU A 142 3.76 12.38 -0.59
CA GLU A 142 4.95 12.63 0.21
C GLU A 142 6.18 11.85 -0.27
N THR A 143 6.00 10.56 -0.58
CA THR A 143 7.11 9.65 -0.94
C THR A 143 7.34 9.54 -2.44
N ARG A 144 6.47 10.12 -3.26
CA ARG A 144 6.38 9.90 -4.73
C ARG A 144 6.16 8.42 -5.07
N GLY A 145 5.46 7.71 -4.18
CA GLY A 145 5.10 6.31 -4.34
C GLY A 145 3.91 6.12 -5.28
N ASN A 146 3.66 4.85 -5.61
CA ASN A 146 2.53 4.43 -6.45
C ASN A 146 1.71 3.33 -5.75
N ARG A 147 1.46 3.48 -4.45
CA ARG A 147 0.59 2.59 -3.70
C ARG A 147 -0.82 2.67 -4.24
N ARG A 148 -1.49 1.54 -4.28
CA ARG A 148 -2.89 1.42 -4.70
C ARG A 148 -3.73 0.96 -3.52
N PHE A 149 -5.04 1.18 -3.58
CA PHE A 149 -5.93 0.73 -2.51
C PHE A 149 -7.23 0.13 -3.06
N ILE A 150 -7.76 -0.83 -2.31
CA ILE A 150 -9.11 -1.38 -2.46
C ILE A 150 -9.81 -1.18 -1.13
N LEU A 151 -10.94 -0.50 -1.15
CA LEU A 151 -11.76 -0.22 0.02
C LEU A 151 -13.05 -1.00 -0.06
N CYS A 152 -13.25 -1.93 0.87
CA CYS A 152 -14.47 -2.70 0.98
C CYS A 152 -15.29 -2.20 2.17
N THR A 153 -16.57 -2.00 1.99
CA THR A 153 -17.50 -1.72 3.08
C THR A 153 -18.90 -2.13 2.66
N ASN A 154 -19.74 -2.51 3.62
CA ASN A 154 -21.16 -2.61 3.36
C ASN A 154 -21.73 -1.21 3.04
N ASN A 155 -22.86 -1.16 2.37
CA ASN A 155 -23.52 0.11 2.10
C ASN A 155 -24.69 0.36 3.08
N GLU A 156 -24.57 -0.13 4.30
CA GLU A 156 -25.55 0.13 5.36
C GLU A 156 -25.65 1.64 5.62
N ASN A 157 -26.86 2.16 5.62
CA ASN A 157 -27.12 3.60 5.73
C ASN A 157 -26.36 4.46 4.69
N GLY A 158 -26.07 3.92 3.52
CA GLY A 158 -25.37 4.65 2.45
C GLY A 158 -23.88 4.90 2.70
N ILE A 159 -23.25 4.25 3.69
CA ILE A 159 -21.86 4.52 4.10
C ILE A 159 -20.88 4.43 2.92
N CYS A 160 -20.99 3.40 2.09
CA CYS A 160 -20.07 3.23 0.97
C CYS A 160 -20.18 4.40 -0.02
N ARG A 161 -21.39 4.69 -0.45
CA ARG A 161 -21.65 5.66 -1.51
C ARG A 161 -21.55 7.10 -1.01
N GLU A 162 -22.16 7.41 0.13
CA GLU A 162 -22.35 8.78 0.60
C GLU A 162 -21.21 9.27 1.51
N VAL A 163 -20.45 8.35 2.10
CA VAL A 163 -19.33 8.70 2.99
C VAL A 163 -18.00 8.29 2.37
N THR A 164 -17.74 6.99 2.19
CA THR A 164 -16.42 6.49 1.75
C THR A 164 -16.04 7.03 0.37
N TYR A 165 -16.88 6.76 -0.63
CA TYR A 165 -16.63 7.19 -2.02
C TYR A 165 -16.60 8.72 -2.14
N GLU A 166 -17.58 9.39 -1.55
CA GLU A 166 -17.70 10.83 -1.60
C GLU A 166 -16.54 11.55 -0.92
N ARG A 167 -16.02 11.02 0.20
CA ARG A 167 -14.81 11.54 0.84
C ARG A 167 -13.63 11.48 -0.09
N ILE A 168 -13.35 10.30 -0.65
CA ILE A 168 -12.19 10.11 -1.53
C ILE A 168 -12.27 11.05 -2.74
N LYS A 169 -13.44 11.14 -3.38
CA LYS A 169 -13.66 12.06 -4.49
C LYS A 169 -13.36 13.51 -4.10
N ARG A 170 -13.90 13.99 -2.99
CA ARG A 170 -13.70 15.38 -2.53
C ARG A 170 -12.25 15.68 -2.18
N VAL A 171 -11.53 14.75 -1.56
CA VAL A 171 -10.13 15.00 -1.21
C VAL A 171 -9.22 14.91 -2.43
N ILE A 172 -9.51 14.09 -3.44
CA ILE A 172 -8.80 14.11 -4.71
C ILE A 172 -8.87 15.52 -5.32
N ASP A 173 -10.07 16.07 -5.43
CA ASP A 173 -10.29 17.39 -6.04
C ASP A 173 -9.66 18.51 -5.19
N LYS A 174 -9.88 18.48 -3.86
CA LYS A 174 -9.45 19.53 -2.95
C LYS A 174 -7.94 19.60 -2.75
N GLU A 175 -7.30 18.44 -2.55
CA GLU A 175 -5.86 18.35 -2.25
C GLU A 175 -4.99 18.18 -3.50
N GLY A 176 -5.63 18.03 -4.67
CA GLY A 176 -4.95 17.86 -5.96
C GLY A 176 -4.13 16.56 -6.02
N TYR A 177 -4.67 15.47 -5.49
CA TYR A 177 -4.02 14.17 -5.59
C TYR A 177 -4.05 13.66 -7.03
N THR A 178 -2.92 13.16 -7.52
CA THR A 178 -2.86 12.44 -8.79
C THR A 178 -3.37 11.02 -8.56
N ALA A 179 -4.69 10.88 -8.48
CA ALA A 179 -5.37 9.63 -8.18
C ALA A 179 -6.74 9.58 -8.85
N SER A 180 -7.25 8.37 -9.06
CA SER A 180 -8.61 8.10 -9.50
C SER A 180 -9.27 7.10 -8.55
N ILE A 181 -10.60 7.09 -8.53
CA ILE A 181 -11.39 6.11 -7.79
C ILE A 181 -12.49 5.55 -8.67
N LYS A 182 -12.63 4.23 -8.66
CA LYS A 182 -13.72 3.52 -9.31
C LYS A 182 -14.60 2.87 -8.24
N TYR A 183 -15.91 3.03 -8.39
CA TYR A 183 -16.90 2.45 -7.47
C TYR A 183 -17.44 1.16 -8.07
N TYR A 184 -17.41 0.08 -7.30
CA TYR A 184 -18.02 -1.19 -7.65
C TYR A 184 -19.14 -1.52 -6.67
N ARG A 185 -20.19 -2.14 -7.16
CA ARG A 185 -21.23 -2.74 -6.36
C ARG A 185 -21.13 -4.26 -6.50
N VAL A 186 -21.01 -4.94 -5.38
CA VAL A 186 -21.11 -6.40 -5.36
C VAL A 186 -22.60 -6.78 -5.39
N ASP A 187 -22.96 -7.65 -6.31
CA ASP A 187 -24.27 -8.26 -6.40
C ASP A 187 -24.14 -9.78 -6.40
N TYR A 188 -25.25 -10.48 -6.25
CA TYR A 188 -25.28 -11.94 -6.23
C TYR A 188 -26.06 -12.43 -7.42
N VAL A 189 -25.46 -13.30 -8.22
CA VAL A 189 -26.14 -14.00 -9.30
C VAL A 189 -26.76 -15.27 -8.68
N PRO A 190 -28.12 -15.45 -8.73
CA PRO A 190 -28.72 -16.61 -8.17
C PRO A 190 -28.38 -17.85 -9.02
N VAL A 191 -27.78 -18.85 -8.40
CA VAL A 191 -27.50 -20.14 -9.03
C VAL A 191 -28.72 -21.02 -8.91
N SER A 192 -29.30 -21.41 -10.01
CA SER A 192 -30.38 -22.42 -10.08
C SER A 192 -29.99 -23.55 -11.02
N GLU A 193 -30.45 -24.78 -10.75
CA GLU A 193 -30.12 -25.97 -11.55
C GLU A 193 -30.45 -25.87 -13.05
N ARG A 194 -31.30 -24.92 -13.43
CA ARG A 194 -31.69 -24.68 -14.83
C ARG A 194 -30.96 -23.55 -15.52
N MET A 195 -30.13 -22.78 -14.80
CA MET A 195 -29.59 -21.48 -15.27
C MET A 195 -28.05 -21.46 -15.36
N TYR A 196 -27.42 -22.61 -15.49
CA TYR A 196 -25.97 -22.69 -15.57
C TYR A 196 -25.37 -21.77 -16.64
N TYR A 197 -25.94 -21.77 -17.82
CA TYR A 197 -25.49 -20.93 -18.93
C TYR A 197 -25.77 -19.43 -18.71
N GLU A 198 -26.90 -19.09 -18.07
CA GLU A 198 -27.30 -17.70 -17.87
C GLU A 198 -26.38 -16.99 -16.87
N TYR A 199 -25.97 -17.64 -15.78
CA TYR A 199 -25.06 -17.01 -14.84
C TYR A 199 -23.60 -16.97 -15.34
N ALA A 200 -23.20 -17.92 -16.19
CA ALA A 200 -21.89 -17.87 -16.84
C ALA A 200 -21.79 -16.66 -17.77
N ASP A 201 -22.83 -16.41 -18.57
CA ASP A 201 -22.93 -15.23 -19.43
C ASP A 201 -22.88 -13.92 -18.61
N GLU A 202 -23.57 -13.88 -17.47
CA GLU A 202 -23.54 -12.73 -16.57
C GLU A 202 -22.15 -12.49 -15.98
N LEU A 203 -21.44 -13.54 -15.54
CA LEU A 203 -20.06 -13.41 -15.06
C LEU A 203 -19.11 -12.95 -16.17
N LEU A 204 -19.24 -13.50 -17.37
CA LEU A 204 -18.45 -13.09 -18.53
C LEU A 204 -18.69 -11.63 -18.90
N SER A 205 -19.92 -11.14 -18.75
CA SER A 205 -20.23 -9.72 -18.97
C SER A 205 -19.51 -8.77 -18.01
N HIS A 206 -19.09 -9.27 -16.84
CA HIS A 206 -18.37 -8.52 -15.80
C HIS A 206 -16.89 -8.89 -15.66
N ILE A 207 -16.34 -9.66 -16.60
CA ILE A 207 -14.94 -10.12 -16.49
C ILE A 207 -13.95 -8.96 -16.45
N ARG A 208 -14.25 -7.85 -17.11
CA ARG A 208 -13.40 -6.64 -17.09
C ARG A 208 -13.28 -6.09 -15.67
N GLU A 209 -14.40 -5.96 -14.97
CA GLU A 209 -14.44 -5.48 -13.60
C GLU A 209 -13.75 -6.43 -12.62
N LEU A 210 -13.87 -7.74 -12.84
CA LEU A 210 -13.18 -8.75 -12.02
C LEU A 210 -11.67 -8.67 -12.19
N VAL A 211 -11.18 -8.57 -13.44
CA VAL A 211 -9.75 -8.41 -13.74
C VAL A 211 -9.22 -7.10 -13.18
N GLU A 212 -10.00 -6.00 -13.25
CA GLU A 212 -9.61 -4.71 -12.64
C GLU A 212 -9.44 -4.84 -11.13
N LEU A 213 -10.37 -5.50 -10.43
CA LEU A 213 -10.32 -5.68 -8.99
C LEU A 213 -9.13 -6.54 -8.56
N GLU A 214 -8.93 -7.69 -9.20
CA GLU A 214 -7.85 -8.62 -8.83
C GLU A 214 -6.47 -8.00 -9.04
N ASN A 215 -6.29 -7.26 -10.13
CA ASN A 215 -5.00 -6.70 -10.50
C ASN A 215 -4.81 -5.25 -9.97
N GLY A 216 -5.86 -4.66 -9.38
CA GLY A 216 -5.83 -3.26 -8.92
C GLY A 216 -5.56 -2.28 -10.06
N VAL A 217 -6.11 -2.53 -11.24
CA VAL A 217 -5.96 -1.70 -12.43
C VAL A 217 -7.28 -1.07 -12.84
N ASN A 218 -7.26 -0.08 -13.73
CA ASN A 218 -8.45 0.50 -14.32
C ASN A 218 -8.24 0.61 -15.82
N PHE A 219 -9.09 -0.03 -16.61
CA PHE A 219 -9.03 0.01 -18.07
C PHE A 219 -9.61 1.31 -18.63
N THR A 220 -10.56 1.92 -17.94
CA THR A 220 -11.24 3.12 -18.44
C THR A 220 -10.29 4.31 -18.46
N GLY A 221 -10.01 4.83 -19.64
CA GLY A 221 -9.14 5.98 -19.83
C GLY A 221 -7.66 5.73 -19.61
N ASN A 222 -7.24 4.47 -19.48
CA ASN A 222 -5.84 4.09 -19.33
C ASN A 222 -5.30 3.54 -20.65
N ALA A 223 -4.49 4.34 -21.34
CA ALA A 223 -3.89 3.94 -22.61
C ALA A 223 -2.69 2.96 -22.45
N GLU A 224 -2.17 2.76 -21.24
CA GLU A 224 -1.02 1.88 -21.00
C GLU A 224 -1.43 0.42 -20.77
N ILE A 225 -2.73 0.15 -20.53
CA ILE A 225 -3.24 -1.18 -20.20
C ILE A 225 -4.46 -1.47 -21.06
N GLY A 226 -4.42 -2.57 -21.81
CA GLY A 226 -5.53 -3.05 -22.62
C GLY A 226 -6.16 -4.33 -22.08
N ILE A 227 -7.37 -4.63 -22.51
CA ILE A 227 -8.05 -5.91 -22.30
C ILE A 227 -8.82 -6.29 -23.55
N VAL A 228 -8.64 -7.53 -24.00
CA VAL A 228 -9.33 -8.13 -25.14
C VAL A 228 -9.92 -9.48 -24.71
N LEU A 229 -11.20 -9.67 -24.97
CA LEU A 229 -11.97 -10.86 -24.56
C LEU A 229 -12.52 -11.64 -25.75
N THR A 230 -12.50 -11.04 -26.94
CA THR A 230 -12.99 -11.66 -28.19
C THR A 230 -11.98 -11.48 -29.32
N GLU A 231 -12.11 -12.31 -30.36
CA GLU A 231 -11.28 -12.19 -31.57
C GLU A 231 -11.44 -10.84 -32.24
N ASP A 232 -12.68 -10.33 -32.32
CA ASP A 232 -12.96 -9.02 -32.91
C ASP A 232 -12.30 -7.87 -32.10
N GLU A 233 -12.26 -7.98 -30.78
CA GLU A 233 -11.55 -7.02 -29.93
C GLU A 233 -10.04 -7.08 -30.16
N LEU A 234 -9.48 -8.26 -30.33
CA LEU A 234 -8.06 -8.44 -30.60
C LEU A 234 -7.69 -7.86 -31.98
N ASP A 235 -8.51 -8.13 -33.01
CA ASP A 235 -8.33 -7.57 -34.36
C ASP A 235 -8.40 -6.04 -34.33
N ASN A 236 -9.39 -5.48 -33.65
CA ASN A 236 -9.52 -4.06 -33.50
C ASN A 236 -8.34 -3.44 -32.73
N PHE A 237 -7.86 -4.12 -31.70
CA PHE A 237 -6.72 -3.66 -30.90
C PHE A 237 -5.45 -3.57 -31.75
N VAL A 238 -5.10 -4.60 -32.54
CA VAL A 238 -3.89 -4.58 -33.37
C VAL A 238 -3.96 -3.67 -34.59
N THR A 239 -5.17 -3.32 -35.02
CA THR A 239 -5.37 -2.38 -36.15
C THR A 239 -5.44 -0.92 -35.72
N ASN A 240 -5.75 -0.63 -34.46
CA ASN A 240 -5.86 0.73 -33.95
C ASN A 240 -4.53 1.25 -33.43
N ALA A 241 -3.79 1.99 -34.26
CA ALA A 241 -2.46 2.50 -33.94
C ALA A 241 -2.42 3.40 -32.68
N ASP A 242 -3.50 4.09 -32.33
CA ASP A 242 -3.54 4.99 -31.17
C ASP A 242 -3.61 4.23 -29.84
N ASP A 243 -4.33 3.12 -29.80
CA ASP A 243 -4.42 2.24 -28.61
C ASP A 243 -3.13 1.42 -28.43
N PHE A 244 -2.51 1.07 -29.54
CA PHE A 244 -1.33 0.25 -29.57
C PHE A 244 -0.07 0.99 -29.10
N ALA A 245 0.09 2.21 -29.53
CA ALA A 245 1.34 2.99 -29.35
C ALA A 245 1.71 3.26 -27.89
N LYS A 246 0.75 3.23 -26.97
CA LYS A 246 0.93 3.54 -25.55
C LYS A 246 0.77 2.32 -24.64
N CYS A 247 0.21 1.22 -25.17
CA CYS A 247 -0.05 0.02 -24.40
C CYS A 247 1.25 -0.68 -24.00
N LYS A 248 1.39 -0.97 -22.72
CA LYS A 248 2.53 -1.72 -22.16
C LYS A 248 2.13 -3.12 -21.72
N LYS A 249 0.85 -3.31 -21.37
CA LYS A 249 0.32 -4.57 -20.88
C LYS A 249 -1.07 -4.83 -21.45
N LEU A 250 -1.27 -6.03 -22.00
CA LEU A 250 -2.53 -6.49 -22.56
C LEU A 250 -3.03 -7.71 -21.78
N TYR A 251 -4.20 -7.58 -21.17
CA TYR A 251 -4.93 -8.71 -20.61
C TYR A 251 -5.72 -9.39 -21.73
N MET A 252 -5.51 -10.69 -21.92
CA MET A 252 -6.10 -11.43 -23.03
C MET A 252 -6.91 -12.63 -22.51
N GLY A 253 -8.11 -12.83 -23.05
CA GLY A 253 -8.94 -14.00 -22.78
C GLY A 253 -8.17 -15.30 -22.97
N HIS A 254 -8.38 -16.29 -22.08
CA HIS A 254 -7.59 -17.55 -22.12
C HIS A 254 -7.82 -18.39 -23.37
N ASP A 255 -8.99 -18.25 -23.99
CA ASP A 255 -9.42 -18.96 -25.21
C ASP A 255 -9.03 -18.23 -26.51
N LEU A 256 -8.48 -17.01 -26.39
CA LEU A 256 -8.03 -16.28 -27.57
C LEU A 256 -6.69 -16.82 -28.04
N LEU A 257 -6.61 -17.21 -29.31
CA LEU A 257 -5.40 -17.64 -29.99
C LEU A 257 -5.00 -16.60 -31.04
N PRO A 258 -4.06 -15.69 -30.71
CA PRO A 258 -3.59 -14.73 -31.68
C PRO A 258 -2.93 -15.43 -32.86
N THR A 259 -3.10 -14.89 -34.06
CA THR A 259 -2.36 -15.33 -35.24
C THR A 259 -0.88 -15.02 -35.11
N GLU A 260 -0.03 -15.70 -35.89
CA GLU A 260 1.42 -15.42 -35.91
C GLU A 260 1.73 -13.94 -36.22
N GLU A 261 0.94 -13.32 -37.09
CA GLU A 261 1.06 -11.91 -37.46
C GLU A 261 0.73 -10.99 -36.28
N GLN A 262 -0.38 -11.25 -35.58
CA GLN A 262 -0.76 -10.51 -34.38
C GLN A 262 0.25 -10.64 -33.25
N GLU A 263 0.78 -11.86 -33.01
CA GLU A 263 1.85 -12.06 -32.02
C GLU A 263 3.12 -11.29 -32.35
N GLN A 264 3.53 -11.28 -33.63
CA GLN A 264 4.71 -10.54 -34.05
C GLN A 264 4.54 -9.03 -33.85
N ILE A 265 3.36 -8.50 -34.16
CA ILE A 265 3.01 -7.10 -33.95
C ILE A 265 3.07 -6.75 -32.47
N ILE A 266 2.43 -7.53 -31.58
CA ILE A 266 2.42 -7.30 -30.15
C ILE A 266 3.84 -7.33 -29.57
N LYS A 267 4.64 -8.34 -29.94
CA LYS A 267 6.04 -8.48 -29.51
C LYS A 267 6.93 -7.34 -30.00
N ALA A 268 6.73 -6.90 -31.25
CA ALA A 268 7.52 -5.79 -31.84
C ALA A 268 7.33 -4.47 -31.07
N HIS A 269 6.18 -4.27 -30.46
CA HIS A 269 5.88 -3.08 -29.64
C HIS A 269 6.22 -3.26 -28.16
N GLY A 270 6.73 -4.43 -27.77
CA GLY A 270 7.15 -4.69 -26.39
C GLY A 270 5.98 -4.78 -25.38
N ILE A 271 4.78 -5.14 -25.85
CA ILE A 271 3.60 -5.27 -25.00
C ILE A 271 3.66 -6.60 -24.24
N GLU A 272 3.56 -6.55 -22.92
CA GLU A 272 3.44 -7.72 -22.05
C GLU A 272 2.04 -8.30 -22.14
N ILE A 273 1.91 -9.58 -22.54
CA ILE A 273 0.64 -10.29 -22.54
C ILE A 273 0.43 -10.95 -21.17
N SER A 274 -0.73 -10.72 -20.57
CA SER A 274 -1.18 -11.36 -19.35
C SER A 274 -2.48 -12.14 -19.65
N ILE A 275 -2.38 -13.46 -19.68
CA ILE A 275 -3.58 -14.29 -19.91
C ILE A 275 -4.50 -14.19 -18.69
N ILE A 276 -5.77 -13.93 -18.96
CA ILE A 276 -6.81 -13.91 -17.92
C ILE A 276 -7.02 -15.34 -17.44
N PRO A 277 -6.93 -15.61 -16.13
CA PRO A 277 -7.00 -16.95 -15.59
C PRO A 277 -8.29 -17.69 -15.93
N ASP A 278 -8.18 -19.00 -16.12
CA ASP A 278 -9.25 -19.90 -16.48
C ASP A 278 -10.41 -19.91 -15.46
N TYR A 279 -10.12 -19.66 -14.18
CA TYR A 279 -11.12 -19.63 -13.11
C TYR A 279 -12.21 -18.55 -13.28
N TYR A 280 -11.96 -17.50 -14.04
CA TYR A 280 -13.02 -16.53 -14.40
C TYR A 280 -14.04 -17.10 -15.35
N TYR A 281 -13.73 -18.23 -16.03
CA TYR A 281 -14.54 -18.84 -17.05
C TYR A 281 -15.10 -20.20 -16.63
N ARG A 282 -14.41 -20.94 -15.76
CA ARG A 282 -14.68 -22.36 -15.48
C ARG A 282 -15.00 -22.73 -14.04
N ASP A 283 -14.45 -22.07 -13.04
CA ASP A 283 -14.43 -22.58 -11.67
C ASP A 283 -15.78 -22.64 -10.95
N LEU A 284 -16.82 -22.42 -11.70
CA LEU A 284 -18.18 -22.67 -11.25
C LEU A 284 -18.74 -24.00 -11.76
N GLN A 285 -17.90 -24.83 -12.41
CA GLN A 285 -18.31 -26.11 -12.97
C GLN A 285 -18.12 -27.30 -12.03
N GLU A 286 -17.40 -27.15 -10.92
CA GLU A 286 -17.08 -28.22 -9.98
C GLU A 286 -17.50 -27.88 -8.54
N VAL A 287 -18.79 -27.71 -8.29
CA VAL A 287 -19.39 -27.79 -6.96
C VAL A 287 -20.57 -28.74 -6.98
#